data_19203f0fa63c999e409c0344cede6072
#
_entry.id   19203f0fa63c999e409c0344cede6072
#
_cell.length_a   1.000
_cell.length_b   1.000
_cell.length_c   1.000
_cell.angle_alpha   90.00
_cell.angle_beta   90.00
_cell.angle_gamma   90.00
#
_symmetry.space_group_name_H-M   'P 1'
#
loop_
_entity.id
_entity.type
_entity.pdbx_description
1 polymer ?
#
loop_
_entity_poly.entity_id
_entity_poly.type
_entity_poly.pdbx_seq_one_letter_code
_entity_poly.pdbx_strand_id
1 'polypeptide(L)'
;MFDGTSLTGWKANERPESWTVKDGAIVGDGEASHLFWMVRECGDCEFKADVKISDGGNSGMYFRTAFGPGFPKGYEAQVNSSHKDPKRTGSLYNFKNIYEQLVPPDTWFNQHIIAKGTHIVIMVNEKTVVDYTDEKNTYSSGHFALQQHNKGSVVTFKNLMMRPLP
;
A
#
# COMPACT_ATOMS: atom_id res chain seq x y z
N MET A 1 11.73 2.18 -7.07
CA MET A 1 10.46 2.80 -7.47
C MET A 1 10.42 4.31 -7.18
N PHE A 2 11.13 4.79 -6.18
CA PHE A 2 11.15 6.20 -5.79
C PHE A 2 12.57 6.65 -5.51
N ASP A 3 12.96 7.80 -6.09
CA ASP A 3 14.32 8.34 -6.02
C ASP A 3 14.56 9.28 -4.82
N GLY A 4 13.54 9.53 -4.02
CA GLY A 4 13.57 10.45 -2.88
C GLY A 4 13.30 11.91 -3.24
N THR A 5 13.15 12.24 -4.51
CA THR A 5 13.08 13.65 -4.97
C THR A 5 11.88 13.97 -5.85
N SER A 6 11.39 13.00 -6.63
CA SER A 6 10.32 13.24 -7.60
C SER A 6 9.30 12.09 -7.67
N LEU A 7 8.11 12.39 -8.19
CA LEU A 7 7.07 11.41 -8.50
C LEU A 7 7.19 10.88 -9.94
N THR A 8 8.36 10.95 -10.56
CA THR A 8 8.60 10.37 -11.89
C THR A 8 8.25 8.88 -11.89
N GLY A 9 7.41 8.46 -12.85
CA GLY A 9 6.89 7.08 -12.94
C GLY A 9 5.63 6.82 -12.12
N TRP A 10 5.22 7.77 -11.29
CA TRP A 10 3.99 7.72 -10.52
C TRP A 10 2.90 8.60 -11.13
N LYS A 11 1.64 8.16 -11.02
CA LYS A 11 0.48 8.92 -11.50
C LYS A 11 -0.69 8.76 -10.53
N ALA A 12 -1.22 9.87 -10.06
CA ALA A 12 -2.46 9.88 -9.30
C ALA A 12 -3.65 9.59 -10.24
N ASN A 13 -4.59 8.76 -9.78
CA ASN A 13 -5.81 8.52 -10.53
C ASN A 13 -6.79 9.71 -10.47
N GLU A 14 -6.74 10.46 -9.39
CA GLU A 14 -7.50 11.69 -9.16
C GLU A 14 -6.79 12.53 -8.10
N ARG A 15 -7.08 13.82 -8.01
CA ARG A 15 -6.56 14.76 -7.01
C ARG A 15 -5.06 14.65 -6.78
N PRO A 16 -4.23 14.91 -7.81
CA PRO A 16 -2.77 14.80 -7.67
C PRO A 16 -2.19 15.72 -6.60
N GLU A 17 -2.89 16.79 -6.23
CA GLU A 17 -2.52 17.69 -5.14
C GLU A 17 -2.50 17.04 -3.75
N SER A 18 -3.14 15.87 -3.60
CA SER A 18 -3.06 15.07 -2.36
C SER A 18 -1.71 14.40 -2.16
N TRP A 19 -0.81 14.46 -3.13
CA TRP A 19 0.50 13.83 -3.09
C TRP A 19 1.62 14.83 -3.24
N THR A 20 2.57 14.78 -2.31
CA THR A 20 3.78 15.62 -2.33
C THR A 20 5.02 14.79 -2.03
N VAL A 21 6.18 15.34 -2.37
CA VAL A 21 7.47 14.79 -1.93
C VAL A 21 8.03 15.74 -0.88
N LYS A 22 8.36 15.20 0.29
CA LYS A 22 8.91 15.96 1.40
C LYS A 22 9.93 15.12 2.17
N ASP A 23 11.09 15.70 2.44
CA ASP A 23 12.15 15.07 3.24
C ASP A 23 12.53 13.64 2.76
N GLY A 24 12.61 13.45 1.45
CA GLY A 24 12.95 12.15 0.85
C GLY A 24 11.84 11.10 0.93
N ALA A 25 10.60 11.51 1.13
CA ALA A 25 9.45 10.62 1.23
C ALA A 25 8.28 11.10 0.37
N ILE A 26 7.42 10.17 -0.05
CA ILE A 26 6.11 10.46 -0.63
C ILE A 26 5.13 10.67 0.52
N VAL A 27 4.42 11.79 0.52
CA VAL A 27 3.41 12.14 1.53
C VAL A 27 2.05 12.23 0.86
N GLY A 28 1.10 11.44 1.36
CA GLY A 28 -0.33 11.57 1.09
C GLY A 28 -0.99 12.39 2.19
N ASP A 29 -1.57 13.53 1.81
CA ASP A 29 -2.32 14.44 2.70
C ASP A 29 -3.32 15.22 1.86
N GLY A 30 -4.59 15.01 2.08
CA GLY A 30 -5.67 15.66 1.32
C GLY A 30 -6.86 14.74 1.10
N GLU A 31 -7.62 15.01 0.06
CA GLU A 31 -8.78 14.20 -0.33
C GLU A 31 -8.38 12.83 -0.86
N ALA A 32 -9.35 11.92 -0.95
CA ALA A 32 -9.13 10.55 -1.43
C ALA A 32 -8.47 10.53 -2.82
N SER A 33 -7.37 9.79 -2.93
CA SER A 33 -6.57 9.63 -4.15
C SER A 33 -5.75 8.35 -4.06
N HIS A 34 -5.39 7.78 -5.22
CA HIS A 34 -4.47 6.65 -5.29
C HIS A 34 -3.34 6.98 -6.25
N LEU A 35 -2.11 6.75 -5.82
CA LEU A 35 -0.89 7.04 -6.57
C LEU A 35 -0.33 5.73 -7.14
N PHE A 36 -0.43 5.56 -8.44
CA PHE A 36 -0.08 4.35 -9.17
C PHE A 36 1.36 4.40 -9.70
N TRP A 37 2.09 3.31 -9.54
CA TRP A 37 3.35 3.08 -10.22
C TRP A 37 3.09 2.63 -11.65
N MET A 38 3.34 3.53 -12.62
CA MET A 38 2.96 3.33 -14.03
C MET A 38 4.07 2.71 -14.90
N VAL A 39 5.28 2.55 -14.36
CA VAL A 39 6.43 2.07 -15.16
C VAL A 39 6.25 0.61 -15.59
N ARG A 40 5.62 -0.21 -14.73
CA ARG A 40 5.30 -1.59 -15.11
C ARG A 40 4.19 -2.16 -14.25
N GLU A 41 3.47 -3.10 -14.84
CA GLU A 41 2.61 -4.04 -14.13
C GLU A 41 3.39 -5.25 -13.65
N CYS A 42 2.86 -5.95 -12.67
CA CYS A 42 3.46 -7.18 -12.18
C CYS A 42 2.41 -8.16 -11.64
N GLY A 43 2.60 -9.43 -11.93
CA GLY A 43 1.86 -10.52 -11.32
C GLY A 43 2.62 -11.09 -10.14
N ASP A 44 3.72 -11.80 -10.41
CA ASP A 44 4.58 -12.39 -9.39
C ASP A 44 5.66 -11.40 -8.99
N CYS A 45 5.44 -10.74 -7.85
CA CYS A 45 6.31 -9.68 -7.36
C CYS A 45 6.36 -9.63 -5.85
N GLU A 46 7.41 -9.02 -5.34
CA GLU A 46 7.42 -8.48 -3.99
C GLU A 46 7.53 -6.95 -4.02
N PHE A 47 6.87 -6.32 -3.06
CA PHE A 47 6.84 -4.88 -2.83
C PHE A 47 7.20 -4.60 -1.39
N LYS A 48 8.00 -3.57 -1.15
CA LYS A 48 8.46 -3.22 0.18
C LYS A 48 8.49 -1.70 0.33
N ALA A 49 8.04 -1.20 1.46
CA ALA A 49 8.13 0.22 1.81
C ALA A 49 8.28 0.41 3.31
N ASP A 50 8.93 1.48 3.71
CA ASP A 50 8.80 2.03 5.04
C ASP A 50 7.62 3.01 5.05
N VAL A 51 6.76 2.86 6.05
CA VAL A 51 5.47 3.55 6.13
C VAL A 51 5.28 4.16 7.51
N LYS A 52 4.65 5.33 7.54
CA LYS A 52 4.17 5.97 8.77
C LYS A 52 2.77 6.54 8.51
N ILE A 53 1.82 6.24 9.40
CA ILE A 53 0.43 6.73 9.32
C ILE A 53 0.09 7.55 10.56
N SER A 54 -0.60 8.66 10.39
CA SER A 54 -1.08 9.51 11.48
C SER A 54 -2.10 8.80 12.36
N ASP A 55 -2.28 9.27 13.59
CA ASP A 55 -3.37 8.81 14.44
C ASP A 55 -4.74 9.06 13.76
N GLY A 56 -5.62 8.06 13.82
CA GLY A 56 -6.90 8.08 13.12
C GLY A 56 -6.82 7.99 11.59
N GLY A 57 -5.63 7.90 11.01
CA GLY A 57 -5.42 7.82 9.57
C GLY A 57 -5.68 6.43 8.98
N ASN A 58 -5.99 6.41 7.68
CA ASN A 58 -6.17 5.19 6.90
C ASN A 58 -5.44 5.31 5.55
N SER A 59 -4.79 4.26 5.15
CA SER A 59 -4.08 4.12 3.89
C SER A 59 -3.95 2.64 3.50
N GLY A 60 -3.27 2.37 2.41
CA GLY A 60 -3.01 1.02 1.93
C GLY A 60 -1.95 0.98 0.85
N MET A 61 -1.37 -0.20 0.69
CA MET A 61 -0.49 -0.56 -0.41
C MET A 61 -1.22 -1.56 -1.30
N TYR A 62 -1.67 -1.09 -2.47
CA TYR A 62 -2.37 -1.92 -3.44
C TYR A 62 -1.40 -2.62 -4.38
N PHE A 63 -1.76 -3.81 -4.83
CA PHE A 63 -1.02 -4.56 -5.83
C PHE A 63 -1.97 -5.36 -6.72
N ARG A 64 -1.49 -5.70 -7.93
CA ARG A 64 -2.29 -6.36 -8.98
C ARG A 64 -3.58 -5.59 -9.26
N THR A 65 -3.50 -4.26 -9.38
CA THR A 65 -4.66 -3.39 -9.60
C THR A 65 -4.60 -2.69 -10.95
N ALA A 66 -5.76 -2.50 -11.58
CA ALA A 66 -5.88 -1.72 -12.79
C ALA A 66 -5.90 -0.22 -12.47
N PHE A 67 -5.25 0.59 -13.32
CA PHE A 67 -5.36 2.05 -13.24
C PHE A 67 -6.77 2.49 -13.63
N GLY A 68 -7.39 3.30 -12.80
CA GLY A 68 -8.75 3.82 -13.04
C GLY A 68 -9.22 4.74 -11.92
N PRO A 69 -10.41 5.36 -12.08
CA PRO A 69 -10.96 6.26 -11.09
C PRO A 69 -11.45 5.52 -9.84
N GLY A 70 -11.54 6.25 -8.73
CA GLY A 70 -12.06 5.75 -7.46
C GLY A 70 -11.12 4.77 -6.76
N PHE A 71 -11.69 3.94 -5.90
CA PHE A 71 -10.93 2.92 -5.17
C PHE A 71 -10.49 1.79 -6.10
N PRO A 72 -9.20 1.41 -6.09
CA PRO A 72 -8.67 0.41 -7.00
C PRO A 72 -9.30 -0.97 -6.81
N LYS A 73 -9.48 -1.69 -7.92
CA LYS A 73 -9.82 -3.11 -7.92
C LYS A 73 -8.53 -3.91 -7.96
N GLY A 74 -8.12 -4.41 -6.83
CA GLY A 74 -6.87 -5.15 -6.61
C GLY A 74 -6.80 -5.64 -5.18
N TYR A 75 -5.71 -6.30 -4.81
CA TYR A 75 -5.43 -6.60 -3.41
C TYR A 75 -4.91 -5.36 -2.70
N GLU A 76 -5.22 -5.24 -1.42
CA GLU A 76 -4.74 -4.18 -0.55
C GLU A 76 -4.07 -4.75 0.70
N ALA A 77 -2.82 -4.38 0.93
CA ALA A 77 -2.17 -4.50 2.22
C ALA A 77 -2.46 -3.24 3.02
N GLN A 78 -3.30 -3.37 4.04
CA GLN A 78 -3.84 -2.26 4.83
C GLN A 78 -2.74 -1.51 5.60
N VAL A 79 -2.90 -0.19 5.69
CA VAL A 79 -2.11 0.72 6.54
C VAL A 79 -3.07 1.49 7.44
N ASN A 80 -3.22 1.03 8.66
CA ASN A 80 -4.20 1.56 9.62
C ASN A 80 -3.78 1.19 11.04
N SER A 81 -3.33 2.16 11.83
CA SER A 81 -2.99 1.93 13.24
C SER A 81 -4.19 2.12 14.17
N SER A 82 -5.02 3.15 13.94
CA SER A 82 -6.04 3.57 14.91
C SER A 82 -7.31 4.16 14.26
N HIS A 83 -7.48 4.01 12.94
CA HIS A 83 -8.69 4.46 12.25
C HIS A 83 -9.94 3.70 12.75
N LYS A 84 -11.12 4.29 12.56
CA LYS A 84 -12.42 3.67 12.93
C LYS A 84 -12.72 2.35 12.21
N ASP A 85 -12.18 2.12 11.01
CA ASP A 85 -12.20 0.81 10.38
C ASP A 85 -11.36 -0.15 11.26
N PRO A 86 -11.92 -1.27 11.75
CA PRO A 86 -11.21 -2.16 12.66
C PRO A 86 -10.11 -3.00 12.01
N LYS A 87 -10.02 -3.03 10.67
CA LYS A 87 -9.02 -3.80 9.92
C LYS A 87 -7.70 -3.05 9.92
N ARG A 88 -6.71 -3.62 10.60
CA ARG A 88 -5.44 -2.98 10.96
C ARG A 88 -4.34 -3.22 9.91
N THR A 89 -3.24 -2.50 10.07
CA THR A 89 -2.00 -2.68 9.31
C THR A 89 -1.63 -4.16 9.18
N GLY A 90 -1.23 -4.54 7.97
CA GLY A 90 -0.87 -5.93 7.65
C GLY A 90 -2.03 -6.80 7.18
N SER A 91 -3.29 -6.36 7.30
CA SER A 91 -4.42 -7.07 6.71
C SER A 91 -4.27 -7.19 5.20
N LEU A 92 -4.56 -8.35 4.63
CA LEU A 92 -4.97 -8.47 3.24
C LEU A 92 -6.48 -8.15 3.22
N TYR A 93 -6.80 -6.89 2.91
CA TYR A 93 -8.12 -6.29 3.14
C TYR A 93 -9.25 -7.12 2.53
N ASN A 94 -10.22 -7.52 3.38
CA ASN A 94 -11.37 -8.37 3.02
C ASN A 94 -11.05 -9.80 2.57
N PHE A 95 -9.79 -10.25 2.62
CA PHE A 95 -9.38 -11.63 2.39
C PHE A 95 -8.90 -12.28 3.70
N LYS A 96 -7.91 -11.65 4.35
CA LYS A 96 -7.37 -12.09 5.65
C LYS A 96 -7.10 -10.87 6.52
N ASN A 97 -8.05 -10.51 7.37
CA ASN A 97 -7.98 -9.30 8.18
C ASN A 97 -7.24 -9.52 9.50
N ILE A 98 -6.49 -8.49 9.89
CA ILE A 98 -5.85 -8.35 11.20
C ILE A 98 -6.63 -7.28 11.98
N TYR A 99 -6.99 -7.57 13.22
CA TYR A 99 -7.73 -6.65 14.09
C TYR A 99 -6.90 -6.13 15.26
N GLU A 100 -5.72 -6.71 15.48
CA GLU A 100 -4.75 -6.27 16.46
C GLU A 100 -3.95 -5.09 15.93
N GLN A 101 -3.74 -4.07 16.75
CA GLN A 101 -2.82 -2.97 16.44
C GLN A 101 -1.38 -3.48 16.54
N LEU A 102 -0.75 -3.73 15.39
CA LEU A 102 0.63 -4.21 15.32
C LEU A 102 1.65 -3.08 15.46
N VAL A 103 1.27 -1.87 15.06
CA VAL A 103 2.13 -0.70 15.06
C VAL A 103 1.34 0.49 15.62
N PRO A 104 1.87 1.25 16.59
CA PRO A 104 1.24 2.50 17.04
C PRO A 104 1.17 3.54 15.91
N PRO A 105 0.22 4.51 15.98
CA PRO A 105 0.22 5.64 15.04
C PRO A 105 1.52 6.45 15.15
N ASP A 106 1.79 7.23 14.13
CA ASP A 106 2.97 8.10 14.01
C ASP A 106 4.34 7.41 14.19
N THR A 107 4.34 6.10 13.95
CA THR A 107 5.53 5.25 14.09
C THR A 107 5.90 4.64 12.73
N TRP A 108 7.18 4.73 12.35
CA TRP A 108 7.70 4.07 11.17
C TRP A 108 7.67 2.55 11.32
N PHE A 109 7.22 1.87 10.29
CA PHE A 109 7.28 0.42 10.16
C PHE A 109 7.61 0.03 8.72
N ASN A 110 8.10 -1.17 8.54
CA ASN A 110 8.27 -1.76 7.21
C ASN A 110 7.09 -2.67 6.88
N GLN A 111 6.49 -2.50 5.71
CA GLN A 111 5.51 -3.44 5.17
C GLN A 111 6.05 -4.07 3.89
N HIS A 112 6.09 -5.40 3.87
CA HIS A 112 6.61 -6.20 2.79
C HIS A 112 5.54 -7.17 2.29
N ILE A 113 5.25 -7.12 1.00
CA ILE A 113 4.23 -7.93 0.32
C ILE A 113 4.96 -8.85 -0.64
N ILE A 114 4.64 -10.15 -0.59
CA ILE A 114 5.14 -11.16 -1.51
C ILE A 114 3.91 -11.80 -2.15
N ALA A 115 3.76 -11.66 -3.48
CA ALA A 115 2.66 -12.25 -4.23
C ALA A 115 3.26 -13.16 -5.33
N LYS A 116 2.99 -14.46 -5.25
CA LYS A 116 3.45 -15.45 -6.23
C LYS A 116 2.32 -16.44 -6.56
N GLY A 117 1.91 -16.47 -7.82
CA GLY A 117 0.72 -17.22 -8.21
C GLY A 117 -0.49 -16.78 -7.38
N THR A 118 -1.14 -17.71 -6.72
CA THR A 118 -2.27 -17.48 -5.82
C THR A 118 -1.85 -17.21 -4.35
N HIS A 119 -0.56 -17.37 -4.04
CA HIS A 119 -0.04 -17.25 -2.68
C HIS A 119 0.39 -15.82 -2.37
N ILE A 120 -0.08 -15.28 -1.26
CA ILE A 120 0.16 -13.92 -0.81
C ILE A 120 0.65 -13.94 0.64
N VAL A 121 1.80 -13.32 0.87
CA VAL A 121 2.37 -13.13 2.19
C VAL A 121 2.51 -11.64 2.47
N ILE A 122 2.09 -11.20 3.65
CA ILE A 122 2.35 -9.84 4.14
C ILE A 122 3.16 -9.93 5.42
N MET A 123 4.22 -9.14 5.47
CA MET A 123 5.08 -9.02 6.64
C MET A 123 5.05 -7.57 7.14
N VAL A 124 5.02 -7.41 8.46
CA VAL A 124 5.16 -6.13 9.14
C VAL A 124 6.39 -6.23 10.05
N ASN A 125 7.36 -5.33 9.85
CA ASN A 125 8.64 -5.36 10.55
C ASN A 125 9.29 -6.75 10.54
N GLU A 126 9.37 -7.33 9.33
CA GLU A 126 9.96 -8.66 9.05
C GLU A 126 9.21 -9.86 9.67
N LYS A 127 8.10 -9.62 10.36
CA LYS A 127 7.25 -10.69 10.89
C LYS A 127 6.09 -10.96 9.95
N THR A 128 5.92 -12.20 9.53
CA THR A 128 4.77 -12.65 8.74
C THR A 128 3.49 -12.48 9.56
N VAL A 129 2.54 -11.70 9.04
CA VAL A 129 1.23 -11.45 9.68
C VAL A 129 0.08 -11.98 8.84
N VAL A 130 0.28 -12.13 7.54
CA VAL A 130 -0.64 -12.82 6.62
C VAL A 130 0.15 -13.82 5.79
N ASP A 131 -0.35 -15.03 5.73
CA ASP A 131 0.03 -16.10 4.81
C ASP A 131 -1.28 -16.66 4.26
N TYR A 132 -1.58 -16.39 2.98
CA TYR A 132 -2.89 -16.61 2.40
C TYR A 132 -2.81 -17.11 0.97
N THR A 133 -3.64 -18.11 0.63
CA THR A 133 -3.80 -18.58 -0.75
C THR A 133 -5.20 -18.21 -1.24
N ASP A 134 -5.25 -17.35 -2.26
CA ASP A 134 -6.50 -17.04 -2.96
C ASP A 134 -6.70 -18.02 -4.13
N GLU A 135 -7.37 -19.13 -3.86
CA GLU A 135 -7.61 -20.18 -4.85
C GLU A 135 -8.34 -19.69 -6.11
N LYS A 136 -9.10 -18.60 -5.97
CA LYS A 136 -9.83 -17.99 -7.10
C LYS A 136 -8.93 -17.14 -7.98
N ASN A 137 -7.70 -16.81 -7.51
CA ASN A 137 -6.80 -15.90 -8.20
C ASN A 137 -7.52 -14.61 -8.64
N THR A 138 -8.22 -13.98 -7.69
CA THR A 138 -9.13 -12.85 -7.93
C THR A 138 -8.47 -11.74 -8.74
N TYR A 139 -7.19 -11.45 -8.45
CA TYR A 139 -6.37 -10.51 -9.19
C TYR A 139 -5.01 -11.16 -9.52
N SER A 140 -4.72 -11.33 -10.81
CA SER A 140 -3.53 -12.07 -11.26
C SER A 140 -2.32 -11.17 -11.58
N SER A 141 -2.58 -9.93 -12.02
CA SER A 141 -1.53 -8.95 -12.36
C SER A 141 -2.10 -7.53 -12.37
N GLY A 142 -1.23 -6.54 -12.41
CA GLY A 142 -1.58 -5.13 -12.48
C GLY A 142 -0.52 -4.24 -11.86
N HIS A 143 -0.90 -2.98 -11.63
CA HIS A 143 -0.04 -1.97 -11.02
C HIS A 143 0.06 -2.14 -9.51
N PHE A 144 1.09 -1.52 -8.96
CA PHE A 144 1.19 -1.19 -7.55
C PHE A 144 0.66 0.24 -7.34
N ALA A 145 -0.03 0.49 -6.22
CA ALA A 145 -0.53 1.82 -5.87
C ALA A 145 -0.49 2.08 -4.37
N LEU A 146 -0.37 3.36 -4.03
CA LEU A 146 -0.45 3.89 -2.66
C LEU A 146 -1.79 4.58 -2.47
N GLN A 147 -2.36 4.51 -1.28
CA GLN A 147 -3.65 5.12 -0.98
C GLN A 147 -3.49 6.36 -0.08
N GLN A 148 -4.15 7.46 -0.48
CA GLN A 148 -4.62 8.52 0.40
C GLN A 148 -6.12 8.29 0.58
N HIS A 149 -6.53 7.79 1.75
CA HIS A 149 -7.90 7.30 1.94
C HIS A 149 -8.92 8.45 2.07
N ASN A 150 -8.60 9.46 2.88
CA ASN A 150 -9.52 10.56 3.15
C ASN A 150 -8.78 11.75 3.78
N LYS A 151 -9.39 12.92 3.67
CA LYS A 151 -8.92 14.12 4.36
C LYS A 151 -8.82 13.87 5.87
N GLY A 152 -7.69 14.28 6.46
CA GLY A 152 -7.34 14.04 7.86
C GLY A 152 -6.44 12.82 8.08
N SER A 153 -6.31 11.93 7.09
CA SER A 153 -5.25 10.92 7.08
C SER A 153 -3.97 11.55 6.52
N VAL A 154 -2.84 11.37 7.21
CA VAL A 154 -1.52 11.70 6.69
C VAL A 154 -0.67 10.45 6.67
N VAL A 155 -0.25 10.03 5.48
CA VAL A 155 0.58 8.84 5.29
C VAL A 155 1.90 9.21 4.62
N THR A 156 2.97 8.60 5.06
CA THR A 156 4.32 8.85 4.53
C THR A 156 4.97 7.55 4.13
N PHE A 157 5.51 7.49 2.90
CA PHE A 157 6.18 6.32 2.34
C PHE A 157 7.60 6.69 1.91
N LYS A 158 8.56 5.81 2.21
CA LYS A 158 9.93 5.89 1.71
C LYS A 158 10.51 4.49 1.46
N ASN A 159 11.68 4.44 0.83
CA ASN A 159 12.36 3.17 0.53
C ASN A 159 11.46 2.17 -0.22
N LEU A 160 10.68 2.69 -1.17
CA LEU A 160 9.77 1.91 -2.01
C LEU A 160 10.56 1.06 -3.00
N MET A 161 10.44 -0.23 -2.88
CA MET A 161 11.15 -1.21 -3.72
C MET A 161 10.18 -2.24 -4.29
N MET A 162 10.48 -2.71 -5.49
CA MET A 162 9.77 -3.80 -6.16
C MET A 162 10.79 -4.75 -6.78
N ARG A 163 10.54 -6.04 -6.67
CA ARG A 163 11.30 -7.08 -7.35
C ARG A 163 10.34 -8.09 -7.99
N PRO A 164 10.43 -8.32 -9.32
CA PRO A 164 9.76 -9.46 -9.93
C PRO A 164 10.30 -10.77 -9.36
N LEU A 165 9.42 -11.75 -9.20
CA LEU A 165 9.76 -13.09 -8.76
C LEU A 165 9.87 -14.04 -9.96
N PRO A 166 10.78 -15.02 -9.93
CA PRO A 166 10.88 -16.03 -10.97
C PRO A 166 9.71 -17.02 -10.96
#